data_9588c775d43fdda3747e5f094d91731e
#
_entry.id   9588c775d43fdda3747e5f094d91731e
#
_cell.length_a   1.000
_cell.length_b   1.000
_cell.length_c   1.000
_cell.angle_alpha   90.00
_cell.angle_beta   90.00
_cell.angle_gamma   90.00
#
_symmetry.space_group_name_H-M   'P 1'
#
loop_
_entity.id
_entity.type
_entity.pdbx_description
1 polymer ?
#
loop_
_entity_poly.entity_id
_entity_poly.type
_entity_poly.pdbx_seq_one_letter_code
_entity_poly.pdbx_strand_id
1 'polypeptide(L)'
;MTDPSLFSAKPQTSTVWWKVACLFTAVGLIWRIGRYLFDFPIWGDEIMVALNFPDKSYTELLGHLDHCQVAPPLWLWAEKFLYETAGPSSLALRFIPLIAGCLALVLHAWFAWTLMPGRAAAMAIALLAVAIWPVSMSTLTKPYSTDLLVALAMLLPAHAALTHTRPVWAMALLAIISPVALLASFPAMFIAGSTLLVLLPAAWKSAPSTRWTYLALVGTTAIGAWASIQIGQNQLASPTGTAEIDTQQGMVDYWSHGFPPADPLRWIPWFLGALTGQIMAYPVGAANGGSTLTVLMAILGVVTWMRSGSKSVLALLLLPLVLNFMAALVHRYPFGASCRLAQFLAPSVCLLAGLGLDACLSRTSRWPAVLVSLVLLAVGGGGLARDWMWPYRDPVFVWMRGTMDDAVQAAGNDSVVVNHRRESMECVFAWRWLHAPAKVGWNGSLPQGERSHDRVWVFTQEGCPMPPGPTALEFLKSQDPRWRETRFLNFQYPPPNPQKQPPIHVEMVLLERD
;
A
#
# COMPACT_ATOMS: atom_id res chain seq x y z
N MET A 1 -20.36 -8.79 -39.16
CA MET A 1 -21.32 -7.76 -38.77
C MET A 1 -21.53 -7.86 -37.27
N THR A 2 -20.88 -7.04 -36.51
CA THR A 2 -20.96 -7.00 -35.02
C THR A 2 -21.78 -5.75 -34.67
N ASP A 3 -22.85 -5.95 -33.97
CA ASP A 3 -23.76 -4.90 -33.52
C ASP A 3 -23.01 -3.91 -32.61
N PRO A 4 -22.83 -2.64 -32.99
CA PRO A 4 -22.15 -1.64 -32.20
C PRO A 4 -23.00 -1.17 -30.98
N SER A 5 -24.14 -1.79 -30.74
CA SER A 5 -25.14 -1.33 -29.78
C SER A 5 -24.89 -1.73 -28.31
N LEU A 6 -23.91 -2.61 -28.02
CA LEU A 6 -23.68 -3.07 -26.64
C LEU A 6 -23.24 -1.96 -25.65
N PHE A 7 -22.65 -0.87 -26.16
CA PHE A 7 -22.23 0.28 -25.35
C PHE A 7 -22.98 1.59 -25.69
N SER A 8 -23.84 1.61 -26.72
CA SER A 8 -24.66 2.77 -27.08
C SER A 8 -26.09 2.76 -26.52
N ALA A 9 -26.59 1.63 -26.08
CA ALA A 9 -27.81 1.56 -25.34
C ALA A 9 -27.56 1.98 -23.89
N LYS A 10 -28.33 2.98 -23.37
CA LYS A 10 -28.46 3.20 -21.92
C LYS A 10 -28.56 1.82 -21.27
N PRO A 11 -27.70 1.50 -20.27
CA PRO A 11 -27.74 0.17 -19.67
C PRO A 11 -29.18 -0.10 -19.24
N GLN A 12 -29.81 -1.14 -19.81
CA GLN A 12 -31.05 -1.66 -19.27
C GLN A 12 -30.69 -2.09 -17.83
N THR A 13 -31.02 -1.24 -16.90
CA THR A 13 -30.75 -1.44 -15.49
C THR A 13 -31.63 -2.58 -15.01
N SER A 14 -31.17 -3.81 -15.20
CA SER A 14 -31.73 -4.94 -14.47
C SER A 14 -31.61 -4.59 -12.99
N THR A 15 -32.72 -4.29 -12.35
CA THR A 15 -32.82 -3.95 -10.92
C THR A 15 -32.12 -4.98 -10.04
N VAL A 16 -32.00 -6.22 -10.53
CA VAL A 16 -31.30 -7.31 -9.84
C VAL A 16 -29.80 -7.03 -9.76
N TRP A 17 -29.14 -6.69 -10.87
CA TRP A 17 -27.69 -6.47 -10.88
C TRP A 17 -27.27 -5.19 -10.16
N TRP A 18 -28.15 -4.18 -10.14
CA TRP A 18 -27.96 -3.01 -9.29
C TRP A 18 -27.97 -3.41 -7.80
N LYS A 19 -28.94 -4.21 -7.37
CA LYS A 19 -28.99 -4.72 -5.99
C LYS A 19 -27.76 -5.55 -5.64
N VAL A 20 -27.28 -6.38 -6.56
CA VAL A 20 -26.06 -7.18 -6.39
C VAL A 20 -24.85 -6.26 -6.25
N ALA A 21 -24.71 -5.23 -7.08
CA ALA A 21 -23.64 -4.24 -6.99
C ALA A 21 -23.65 -3.49 -5.63
N CYS A 22 -24.83 -3.04 -5.20
CA CYS A 22 -25.01 -2.41 -3.88
C CYS A 22 -24.64 -3.35 -2.73
N LEU A 23 -25.07 -4.62 -2.81
CA LEU A 23 -24.74 -5.63 -1.81
C LEU A 23 -23.24 -5.83 -1.68
N PHE A 24 -22.52 -6.02 -2.80
CA PHE A 24 -21.07 -6.19 -2.75
C PHE A 24 -20.34 -4.92 -2.27
N THR A 25 -20.81 -3.75 -2.67
CA THR A 25 -20.25 -2.48 -2.16
C THR A 25 -20.42 -2.42 -0.63
N ALA A 26 -21.63 -2.73 -0.12
CA ALA A 26 -21.91 -2.74 1.31
C ALA A 26 -21.03 -3.78 2.06
N VAL A 27 -20.94 -5.01 1.56
CA VAL A 27 -20.08 -6.06 2.12
C VAL A 27 -18.61 -5.60 2.16
N GLY A 28 -18.10 -5.01 1.09
CA GLY A 28 -16.74 -4.52 1.03
C GLY A 28 -16.46 -3.34 1.97
N LEU A 29 -17.42 -2.44 2.18
CA LEU A 29 -17.33 -1.36 3.16
C LEU A 29 -17.37 -1.91 4.59
N ILE A 30 -18.31 -2.80 4.89
CA ILE A 30 -18.44 -3.44 6.21
C ILE A 30 -17.15 -4.18 6.57
N TRP A 31 -16.55 -4.89 5.64
CA TRP A 31 -15.29 -5.61 5.91
C TRP A 31 -14.13 -4.65 6.21
N ARG A 32 -13.98 -3.56 5.44
CA ARG A 32 -12.93 -2.55 5.70
C ARG A 32 -13.12 -1.88 7.06
N ILE A 33 -14.34 -1.43 7.36
CA ILE A 33 -14.67 -0.79 8.63
C ILE A 33 -14.52 -1.79 9.79
N GLY A 34 -15.05 -3.01 9.66
CA GLY A 34 -14.90 -4.06 10.68
C GLY A 34 -13.44 -4.37 10.97
N ARG A 35 -12.62 -4.52 9.90
CA ARG A 35 -11.19 -4.77 10.05
C ARG A 35 -10.47 -3.60 10.75
N TYR A 36 -10.84 -2.36 10.45
CA TYR A 36 -10.32 -1.18 11.15
C TYR A 36 -10.67 -1.21 12.64
N LEU A 37 -11.92 -1.51 12.96
CA LEU A 37 -12.41 -1.58 14.34
C LEU A 37 -11.82 -2.76 15.16
N PHE A 38 -11.33 -3.81 14.50
CA PHE A 38 -10.59 -4.89 15.17
C PHE A 38 -9.24 -4.41 15.71
N ASP A 39 -8.77 -3.26 15.28
CA ASP A 39 -7.55 -2.63 15.75
C ASP A 39 -6.38 -3.61 15.81
N PHE A 40 -6.07 -4.23 14.66
CA PHE A 40 -4.91 -5.12 14.55
C PHE A 40 -3.66 -4.40 15.05
N PRO A 41 -2.79 -5.08 15.80
CA PRO A 41 -1.53 -4.50 16.22
C PRO A 41 -0.77 -3.91 15.03
N ILE A 42 -0.21 -2.73 15.23
CA ILE A 42 0.68 -2.10 14.26
C ILE A 42 1.97 -2.94 14.14
N TRP A 43 2.49 -3.12 12.94
CA TRP A 43 3.66 -3.97 12.74
C TRP A 43 4.83 -3.20 12.11
N GLY A 44 6.03 -3.83 12.06
CA GLY A 44 7.28 -3.17 11.74
C GLY A 44 7.28 -2.24 10.53
N ASP A 45 6.73 -2.68 9.38
CA ASP A 45 6.70 -1.87 8.15
C ASP A 45 5.84 -0.58 8.30
N GLU A 46 4.76 -0.62 9.11
CA GLU A 46 3.95 0.55 9.43
C GLU A 46 4.70 1.47 10.41
N ILE A 47 5.31 0.86 11.42
CA ILE A 47 6.02 1.58 12.48
C ILE A 47 7.25 2.31 11.91
N MET A 48 8.00 1.70 11.01
CA MET A 48 9.15 2.31 10.36
C MET A 48 8.82 3.65 9.70
N VAL A 49 7.62 3.80 9.14
CA VAL A 49 7.15 5.10 8.64
C VAL A 49 6.75 6.02 9.78
N ALA A 50 5.97 5.49 10.75
CA ALA A 50 5.39 6.28 11.83
C ALA A 50 6.47 6.88 12.76
N LEU A 51 7.61 6.22 12.92
CA LEU A 51 8.75 6.70 13.70
C LEU A 51 9.39 7.99 13.15
N ASN A 52 9.10 8.34 11.89
CA ASN A 52 9.53 9.62 11.34
C ASN A 52 8.64 10.80 11.77
N PHE A 53 7.45 10.57 12.36
CA PHE A 53 6.52 11.65 12.69
C PHE A 53 6.88 12.44 13.95
N PRO A 54 7.38 11.83 15.05
CA PRO A 54 7.71 12.58 16.27
C PRO A 54 8.75 13.66 16.04
N ASP A 55 9.84 13.33 15.37
CA ASP A 55 11.06 14.12 15.35
C ASP A 55 11.23 14.99 14.09
N LYS A 56 10.45 14.73 13.02
CA LYS A 56 10.55 15.46 11.75
C LYS A 56 9.39 16.41 11.54
N SER A 57 9.67 17.66 11.21
CA SER A 57 8.68 18.64 10.74
C SER A 57 8.10 18.22 9.38
N TYR A 58 7.03 18.90 8.93
CA TYR A 58 6.43 18.65 7.61
C TYR A 58 7.42 18.86 6.47
N THR A 59 8.34 19.82 6.59
CA THR A 59 9.37 20.08 5.59
C THR A 59 10.49 19.04 5.62
N GLU A 60 10.88 18.56 6.79
CA GLU A 60 11.89 17.51 6.93
C GLU A 60 11.42 16.15 6.39
N LEU A 61 10.11 15.88 6.39
CA LEU A 61 9.54 14.70 5.74
C LEU A 61 9.67 14.71 4.20
N LEU A 62 10.06 15.83 3.59
CA LEU A 62 10.42 15.89 2.16
C LEU A 62 11.87 15.47 1.90
N GLY A 63 12.69 15.42 2.94
CA GLY A 63 14.06 14.94 2.94
C GLY A 63 14.18 13.48 3.37
N HIS A 64 15.36 13.09 3.83
CA HIS A 64 15.67 11.72 4.27
C HIS A 64 14.66 11.17 5.29
N LEU A 65 14.17 9.97 5.03
CA LEU A 65 13.35 9.21 5.97
C LEU A 65 14.17 8.06 6.58
N ASP A 66 14.04 7.90 7.89
CA ASP A 66 14.70 6.82 8.61
C ASP A 66 14.16 5.45 8.20
N HIS A 67 14.90 4.39 8.47
CA HIS A 67 14.52 3.01 8.17
C HIS A 67 14.29 2.73 6.68
N CYS A 68 15.05 3.38 5.79
CA CYS A 68 14.93 3.21 4.34
C CYS A 68 13.50 3.38 3.81
N GLN A 69 12.74 4.31 4.39
CA GLN A 69 11.38 4.56 3.96
C GLN A 69 11.33 5.57 2.82
N VAL A 70 10.32 5.40 1.97
CA VAL A 70 9.95 6.36 0.94
C VAL A 70 8.42 6.37 0.82
N ALA A 71 7.82 7.56 0.87
CA ALA A 71 6.38 7.70 0.78
C ALA A 71 5.95 9.05 0.19
N PRO A 72 4.78 9.11 -0.48
CA PRO A 72 4.28 10.34 -1.09
C PRO A 72 4.11 11.46 -0.05
N PRO A 73 4.56 12.69 -0.35
CA PRO A 73 4.61 13.77 0.65
C PRO A 73 3.25 14.19 1.21
N LEU A 74 2.21 14.27 0.37
CA LEU A 74 0.87 14.63 0.86
C LEU A 74 0.27 13.54 1.75
N TRP A 75 0.57 12.27 1.47
CA TRP A 75 0.17 11.18 2.35
C TRP A 75 0.91 11.27 3.69
N LEU A 76 2.24 11.47 3.69
CA LEU A 76 3.02 11.67 4.92
C LEU A 76 2.50 12.84 5.76
N TRP A 77 2.17 13.96 5.12
CA TRP A 77 1.64 15.13 5.81
C TRP A 77 0.27 14.86 6.44
N ALA A 78 -0.61 14.13 5.74
CA ALA A 78 -1.90 13.74 6.29
C ALA A 78 -1.77 12.79 7.49
N GLU A 79 -0.87 11.81 7.41
CA GLU A 79 -0.59 10.90 8.52
C GLU A 79 0.05 11.62 9.72
N LYS A 80 1.03 12.50 9.48
CA LYS A 80 1.63 13.32 10.53
C LYS A 80 0.59 14.22 11.21
N PHE A 81 -0.30 14.83 10.44
CA PHE A 81 -1.39 15.64 10.99
C PHE A 81 -2.28 14.82 11.93
N LEU A 82 -2.63 13.59 11.56
CA LEU A 82 -3.40 12.70 12.44
C LEU A 82 -2.59 12.26 13.66
N TYR A 83 -1.31 11.96 13.49
CA TYR A 83 -0.41 11.66 14.58
C TYR A 83 -0.39 12.79 15.63
N GLU A 84 -0.28 14.04 15.19
CA GLU A 84 -0.23 15.23 16.06
C GLU A 84 -1.58 15.56 16.71
N THR A 85 -2.70 15.37 16.01
CA THR A 85 -4.03 15.79 16.48
C THR A 85 -4.80 14.71 17.21
N ALA A 86 -4.68 13.45 16.80
CA ALA A 86 -5.41 12.31 17.38
C ALA A 86 -4.50 11.37 18.19
N GLY A 87 -3.20 11.69 18.26
CA GLY A 87 -2.20 10.91 18.98
C GLY A 87 -1.70 9.70 18.18
N PRO A 88 -0.67 9.03 18.72
CA PRO A 88 0.06 7.95 18.06
C PRO A 88 -0.64 6.59 18.16
N SER A 89 -1.95 6.54 18.03
CA SER A 89 -2.69 5.29 18.07
C SER A 89 -2.74 4.61 16.70
N SER A 90 -2.80 3.29 16.68
CA SER A 90 -2.99 2.50 15.46
C SER A 90 -4.26 2.88 14.70
N LEU A 91 -5.33 3.26 15.40
CA LEU A 91 -6.57 3.74 14.79
C LEU A 91 -6.39 5.09 14.10
N ALA A 92 -5.69 6.04 14.75
CA ALA A 92 -5.41 7.33 14.15
C ALA A 92 -4.61 7.17 12.84
N LEU A 93 -3.50 6.43 12.88
CA LEU A 93 -2.62 6.20 11.74
C LEU A 93 -3.27 5.40 10.59
N ARG A 94 -4.29 4.59 10.87
CA ARG A 94 -5.00 3.80 9.84
C ARG A 94 -6.26 4.49 9.31
N PHE A 95 -6.56 5.69 9.79
CA PHE A 95 -7.78 6.40 9.39
C PHE A 95 -7.72 6.87 7.92
N ILE A 96 -6.58 7.43 7.48
CA ILE A 96 -6.40 7.83 6.06
C ILE A 96 -6.50 6.62 5.11
N PRO A 97 -5.78 5.50 5.33
CA PRO A 97 -5.96 4.29 4.55
C PRO A 97 -7.40 3.78 4.49
N LEU A 98 -8.13 3.82 5.62
CA LEU A 98 -9.54 3.41 5.67
C LEU A 98 -10.41 4.27 4.77
N ILE A 99 -10.35 5.59 4.93
CA ILE A 99 -11.13 6.52 4.13
C ILE A 99 -10.79 6.37 2.65
N ALA A 100 -9.49 6.30 2.31
CA ALA A 100 -9.04 6.09 0.94
C ALA A 100 -9.57 4.77 0.36
N GLY A 101 -9.50 3.67 1.10
CA GLY A 101 -10.00 2.37 0.66
C GLY A 101 -11.52 2.30 0.50
N CYS A 102 -12.27 2.96 1.38
CA CYS A 102 -13.73 3.04 1.29
C CYS A 102 -14.17 3.92 0.09
N LEU A 103 -13.59 5.11 -0.05
CA LEU A 103 -13.88 6.00 -1.17
C LEU A 103 -13.48 5.37 -2.51
N ALA A 104 -12.34 4.69 -2.57
CA ALA A 104 -11.91 3.97 -3.76
C ALA A 104 -12.93 2.90 -4.19
N LEU A 105 -13.49 2.13 -3.25
CA LEU A 105 -14.52 1.15 -3.57
C LEU A 105 -15.80 1.81 -4.13
N VAL A 106 -16.23 2.92 -3.54
CA VAL A 106 -17.41 3.67 -4.02
C VAL A 106 -17.16 4.25 -5.41
N LEU A 107 -16.00 4.88 -5.63
CA LEU A 107 -15.62 5.40 -6.95
C LEU A 107 -15.46 4.29 -7.99
N HIS A 108 -14.91 3.14 -7.62
CA HIS A 108 -14.84 1.98 -8.50
C HIS A 108 -16.23 1.46 -8.89
N ALA A 109 -17.15 1.39 -7.91
CA ALA A 109 -18.52 0.98 -8.16
C ALA A 109 -19.22 1.94 -9.13
N TRP A 110 -19.06 3.25 -8.94
CA TRP A 110 -19.57 4.26 -9.86
C TRP A 110 -18.92 4.13 -11.24
N PHE A 111 -17.60 4.00 -11.33
CA PHE A 111 -16.88 3.88 -12.61
C PHE A 111 -17.29 2.62 -13.36
N ALA A 112 -17.36 1.47 -12.70
CA ALA A 112 -17.80 0.22 -13.30
C ALA A 112 -19.23 0.33 -13.87
N TRP A 113 -20.13 0.96 -13.10
CA TRP A 113 -21.52 1.13 -13.51
C TRP A 113 -21.70 2.07 -14.69
N THR A 114 -20.81 3.07 -14.85
CA THR A 114 -20.85 3.98 -15.99
C THR A 114 -20.23 3.38 -17.26
N LEU A 115 -19.32 2.41 -17.09
CA LEU A 115 -18.55 1.84 -18.20
C LEU A 115 -19.19 0.61 -18.84
N MET A 116 -19.94 -0.20 -18.07
CA MET A 116 -20.25 -1.58 -18.45
C MET A 116 -21.72 -1.94 -18.19
N PRO A 117 -22.26 -2.98 -18.89
CA PRO A 117 -23.57 -3.53 -18.60
C PRO A 117 -23.68 -3.98 -17.13
N GLY A 118 -24.87 -3.89 -16.55
CA GLY A 118 -25.14 -4.07 -15.13
C GLY A 118 -24.53 -5.34 -14.51
N ARG A 119 -24.56 -6.50 -15.20
CA ARG A 119 -23.94 -7.74 -14.71
C ARG A 119 -22.42 -7.67 -14.70
N ALA A 120 -21.81 -7.18 -15.77
CA ALA A 120 -20.35 -6.99 -15.84
C ALA A 120 -19.88 -6.02 -14.77
N ALA A 121 -20.59 -4.90 -14.59
CA ALA A 121 -20.31 -3.94 -13.52
C ALA A 121 -20.42 -4.58 -12.14
N ALA A 122 -21.49 -5.34 -11.86
CA ALA A 122 -21.66 -6.02 -10.58
C ALA A 122 -20.52 -7.01 -10.29
N MET A 123 -20.05 -7.76 -11.29
CA MET A 123 -18.90 -8.67 -11.15
C MET A 123 -17.59 -7.91 -10.89
N ALA A 124 -17.35 -6.83 -11.60
CA ALA A 124 -16.16 -5.99 -11.38
C ALA A 124 -16.14 -5.38 -9.96
N ILE A 125 -17.28 -4.88 -9.50
CA ILE A 125 -17.47 -4.36 -8.14
C ILE A 125 -17.22 -5.46 -7.11
N ALA A 126 -17.80 -6.64 -7.31
CA ALA A 126 -17.65 -7.77 -6.42
C ALA A 126 -16.17 -8.18 -6.27
N LEU A 127 -15.43 -8.28 -7.38
CA LEU A 127 -14.02 -8.63 -7.37
C LEU A 127 -13.20 -7.68 -6.49
N LEU A 128 -13.41 -6.36 -6.59
CA LEU A 128 -12.68 -5.39 -5.77
C LEU A 128 -13.19 -5.36 -4.32
N ALA A 129 -14.50 -5.48 -4.13
CA ALA A 129 -15.13 -5.38 -2.82
C ALA A 129 -14.64 -6.45 -1.85
N VAL A 130 -14.49 -7.70 -2.35
CA VAL A 130 -14.07 -8.85 -1.54
C VAL A 130 -12.60 -9.22 -1.74
N ALA A 131 -11.81 -8.35 -2.37
CA ALA A 131 -10.39 -8.59 -2.59
C ALA A 131 -9.60 -8.44 -1.29
N ILE A 132 -8.88 -9.50 -0.92
CA ILE A 132 -8.12 -9.57 0.34
C ILE A 132 -7.09 -8.44 0.44
N TRP A 133 -6.36 -8.16 -0.65
CA TRP A 133 -5.31 -7.14 -0.65
C TRP A 133 -5.85 -5.72 -0.51
N PRO A 134 -6.79 -5.22 -1.33
CA PRO A 134 -7.39 -3.89 -1.13
C PRO A 134 -8.04 -3.71 0.25
N VAL A 135 -8.69 -4.77 0.79
CA VAL A 135 -9.24 -4.73 2.15
C VAL A 135 -8.12 -4.62 3.19
N SER A 136 -7.07 -5.43 3.08
CA SER A 136 -5.94 -5.39 4.02
C SER A 136 -5.20 -4.05 3.96
N MET A 137 -4.99 -3.49 2.77
CA MET A 137 -4.31 -2.20 2.59
C MET A 137 -5.12 -1.02 3.14
N SER A 138 -6.45 -1.13 3.21
CA SER A 138 -7.30 -0.09 3.81
C SER A 138 -7.16 0.03 5.34
N THR A 139 -6.42 -0.87 5.98
CA THR A 139 -6.14 -0.87 7.41
C THR A 139 -4.64 -1.04 7.70
N LEU A 140 -3.81 -0.51 6.82
CA LEU A 140 -2.37 -0.52 6.94
C LEU A 140 -1.85 0.92 6.80
N THR A 141 -1.03 1.39 7.72
CA THR A 141 -0.42 2.74 7.68
C THR A 141 0.64 2.81 6.57
N LYS A 142 0.15 2.77 5.32
CA LYS A 142 0.93 2.84 4.08
C LYS A 142 0.07 3.45 2.97
N PRO A 143 0.65 4.07 1.94
CA PRO A 143 -0.08 4.81 0.92
C PRO A 143 -0.87 3.96 -0.09
N TYR A 144 -0.87 2.63 0.02
CA TYR A 144 -1.41 1.72 -1.00
C TYR A 144 -2.90 1.90 -1.31
N SER A 145 -3.74 2.19 -0.29
CA SER A 145 -5.16 2.51 -0.52
C SER A 145 -5.33 3.89 -1.14
N THR A 146 -4.43 4.83 -0.85
CA THR A 146 -4.37 6.14 -1.50
C THR A 146 -4.00 5.99 -2.97
N ASP A 147 -3.08 5.07 -3.33
CA ASP A 147 -2.73 4.78 -4.71
C ASP A 147 -3.95 4.32 -5.53
N LEU A 148 -4.78 3.44 -4.93
CA LEU A 148 -6.03 2.98 -5.55
C LEU A 148 -7.04 4.13 -5.71
N LEU A 149 -7.21 4.97 -4.68
CA LEU A 149 -8.13 6.11 -4.71
C LEU A 149 -7.70 7.12 -5.77
N VAL A 150 -6.43 7.48 -5.79
CA VAL A 150 -5.84 8.43 -6.73
C VAL A 150 -5.95 7.93 -8.17
N ALA A 151 -5.71 6.64 -8.42
CA ALA A 151 -5.91 6.05 -9.73
C ALA A 151 -7.35 6.26 -10.24
N LEU A 152 -8.35 6.00 -9.40
CA LEU A 152 -9.76 6.23 -9.75
C LEU A 152 -10.09 7.72 -9.92
N ALA A 153 -9.56 8.58 -9.05
CA ALA A 153 -9.75 10.02 -9.14
C ALA A 153 -9.22 10.61 -10.46
N MET A 154 -8.20 9.98 -11.06
CA MET A 154 -7.67 10.36 -12.37
C MET A 154 -8.38 9.65 -13.54
N LEU A 155 -8.69 8.36 -13.41
CA LEU A 155 -9.33 7.58 -14.49
C LEU A 155 -10.75 8.10 -14.81
N LEU A 156 -11.51 8.53 -13.81
CA LEU A 156 -12.87 9.04 -13.97
C LEU A 156 -12.92 10.30 -14.86
N PRO A 157 -12.20 11.39 -14.58
CA PRO A 157 -12.19 12.55 -15.47
C PRO A 157 -11.47 12.27 -16.80
N ALA A 158 -10.48 11.35 -16.86
CA ALA A 158 -9.87 10.94 -18.12
C ALA A 158 -10.89 10.25 -19.04
N HIS A 159 -11.70 9.34 -18.49
CA HIS A 159 -12.82 8.73 -19.21
C HIS A 159 -13.85 9.78 -19.65
N ALA A 160 -14.23 10.72 -18.78
CA ALA A 160 -15.14 11.79 -19.10
C ALA A 160 -14.62 12.68 -20.27
N ALA A 161 -13.31 12.98 -20.29
CA ALA A 161 -12.68 13.71 -21.39
C ALA A 161 -12.75 12.97 -22.73
N LEU A 162 -12.76 11.64 -22.73
CA LEU A 162 -12.86 10.80 -23.94
C LEU A 162 -14.29 10.67 -24.45
N THR A 163 -15.30 10.75 -23.60
CA THR A 163 -16.68 10.36 -23.93
C THR A 163 -17.67 11.52 -23.94
N HIS A 164 -17.35 12.64 -23.28
CA HIS A 164 -18.26 13.79 -23.22
C HIS A 164 -18.07 14.77 -24.36
N THR A 165 -19.16 15.49 -24.71
CA THR A 165 -19.15 16.53 -25.74
C THR A 165 -18.34 17.79 -25.36
N ARG A 166 -17.96 17.94 -24.10
CA ARG A 166 -17.17 19.06 -23.57
C ARG A 166 -15.92 18.57 -22.82
N PRO A 167 -14.90 18.08 -23.53
CA PRO A 167 -13.70 17.50 -22.92
C PRO A 167 -12.85 18.52 -22.15
N VAL A 168 -12.99 19.83 -22.45
CA VAL A 168 -12.21 20.92 -21.83
C VAL A 168 -12.32 20.90 -20.30
N TRP A 169 -13.53 20.78 -19.76
CA TRP A 169 -13.72 20.76 -18.31
C TRP A 169 -13.08 19.56 -17.62
N ALA A 170 -13.18 18.38 -18.24
CA ALA A 170 -12.56 17.17 -17.69
C ALA A 170 -11.03 17.24 -17.75
N MET A 171 -10.47 17.80 -18.83
CA MET A 171 -9.02 18.03 -18.94
C MET A 171 -8.54 19.14 -17.98
N ALA A 172 -9.33 20.21 -17.78
CA ALA A 172 -9.01 21.24 -16.79
C ALA A 172 -9.02 20.67 -15.36
N LEU A 173 -10.00 19.83 -15.04
CA LEU A 173 -10.03 19.12 -13.77
C LEU A 173 -8.80 18.22 -13.58
N LEU A 174 -8.41 17.48 -14.62
CA LEU A 174 -7.19 16.69 -14.62
C LEU A 174 -5.94 17.55 -14.42
N ALA A 175 -5.86 18.73 -15.03
CA ALA A 175 -4.73 19.64 -14.88
C ALA A 175 -4.58 20.14 -13.42
N ILE A 176 -5.68 20.26 -12.69
CA ILE A 176 -5.68 20.61 -11.26
C ILE A 176 -5.35 19.38 -10.40
N ILE A 177 -5.95 18.23 -10.70
CA ILE A 177 -5.79 17.02 -9.89
C ILE A 177 -4.39 16.40 -10.07
N SER A 178 -3.82 16.41 -11.30
CA SER A 178 -2.60 15.65 -11.60
C SER A 178 -1.41 15.98 -10.67
N PRO A 179 -1.03 17.24 -10.41
CA PRO A 179 0.07 17.53 -9.50
C PRO A 179 -0.22 17.06 -8.06
N VAL A 180 -1.44 17.19 -7.58
CA VAL A 180 -1.86 16.72 -6.25
C VAL A 180 -1.81 15.19 -6.20
N ALA A 181 -2.30 14.52 -7.23
CA ALA A 181 -2.27 13.07 -7.38
C ALA A 181 -0.83 12.51 -7.33
N LEU A 182 0.09 13.15 -8.06
CA LEU A 182 1.49 12.75 -8.12
C LEU A 182 2.24 12.97 -6.79
N LEU A 183 1.83 13.96 -6.00
CA LEU A 183 2.34 14.17 -4.65
C LEU A 183 1.66 13.31 -3.58
N ALA A 184 0.49 12.73 -3.88
CA ALA A 184 -0.24 11.84 -2.97
C ALA A 184 0.02 10.35 -3.26
N SER A 185 0.57 10.00 -4.44
CA SER A 185 0.76 8.62 -4.91
C SER A 185 1.88 8.56 -5.94
N PHE A 186 2.97 7.88 -5.64
CA PHE A 186 4.07 7.72 -6.61
C PHE A 186 3.64 6.95 -7.89
N PRO A 187 2.88 5.84 -7.82
CA PRO A 187 2.42 5.14 -9.02
C PRO A 187 1.35 5.91 -9.81
N ALA A 188 0.83 7.05 -9.31
CA ALA A 188 -0.04 7.93 -10.09
C ALA A 188 0.61 8.40 -11.40
N MET A 189 1.96 8.40 -11.50
CA MET A 189 2.67 8.73 -12.74
C MET A 189 2.30 7.80 -13.90
N PHE A 190 1.98 6.52 -13.63
CA PHE A 190 1.56 5.58 -14.67
C PHE A 190 0.16 5.90 -15.19
N ILE A 191 -0.74 6.33 -14.30
CA ILE A 191 -2.10 6.76 -14.66
C ILE A 191 -2.03 8.10 -15.41
N ALA A 192 -1.22 9.05 -14.94
CA ALA A 192 -1.00 10.36 -15.58
C ALA A 192 -0.41 10.20 -16.97
N GLY A 193 0.66 9.42 -17.12
CA GLY A 193 1.29 9.13 -18.41
C GLY A 193 0.31 8.49 -19.39
N SER A 194 -0.46 7.51 -18.94
CA SER A 194 -1.51 6.85 -19.74
C SER A 194 -2.58 7.84 -20.18
N THR A 195 -3.02 8.70 -19.27
CA THR A 195 -4.01 9.74 -19.54
C THR A 195 -3.53 10.71 -20.62
N LEU A 196 -2.29 11.20 -20.51
CA LEU A 196 -1.68 12.08 -21.50
C LEU A 196 -1.61 11.41 -22.87
N LEU A 197 -1.11 10.19 -22.94
CA LEU A 197 -0.97 9.45 -24.20
C LEU A 197 -2.31 9.22 -24.89
N VAL A 198 -3.34 8.85 -24.13
CA VAL A 198 -4.67 8.55 -24.68
C VAL A 198 -5.44 9.80 -25.09
N LEU A 199 -5.28 10.91 -24.36
CA LEU A 199 -5.97 12.17 -24.68
C LEU A 199 -5.30 12.96 -25.80
N LEU A 200 -4.02 12.72 -26.12
CA LEU A 200 -3.28 13.45 -27.15
C LEU A 200 -3.98 13.48 -28.52
N PRO A 201 -4.42 12.34 -29.11
CA PRO A 201 -5.08 12.38 -30.43
C PRO A 201 -6.41 13.13 -30.40
N ALA A 202 -7.17 13.02 -29.30
CA ALA A 202 -8.43 13.73 -29.14
C ALA A 202 -8.22 15.25 -29.02
N ALA A 203 -7.24 15.67 -28.21
CA ALA A 203 -6.91 17.07 -28.04
C ALA A 203 -6.44 17.73 -29.32
N TRP A 204 -5.59 17.03 -30.10
CA TRP A 204 -5.03 17.59 -31.36
C TRP A 204 -6.07 17.78 -32.48
N LYS A 205 -7.09 16.92 -32.52
CA LYS A 205 -8.21 17.00 -33.49
C LYS A 205 -9.31 17.96 -33.07
N SER A 206 -9.25 18.51 -31.85
CA SER A 206 -10.26 19.37 -31.26
C SER A 206 -9.98 20.86 -31.46
N ALA A 207 -10.88 21.72 -30.96
CA ALA A 207 -10.75 23.17 -30.97
C ALA A 207 -9.47 23.66 -30.25
N PRO A 208 -8.96 24.86 -30.58
CA PRO A 208 -7.78 25.43 -29.92
C PRO A 208 -7.86 25.46 -28.41
N SER A 209 -9.04 25.76 -27.83
CA SER A 209 -9.26 25.73 -26.37
C SER A 209 -8.93 24.38 -25.74
N THR A 210 -9.32 23.27 -26.37
CA THR A 210 -9.01 21.92 -25.91
C THR A 210 -7.51 21.63 -25.98
N ARG A 211 -6.81 22.11 -27.00
CA ARG A 211 -5.35 21.97 -27.14
C ARG A 211 -4.62 22.72 -26.02
N TRP A 212 -5.00 23.96 -25.74
CA TRP A 212 -4.38 24.73 -24.67
C TRP A 212 -4.64 24.11 -23.29
N THR A 213 -5.84 23.59 -23.04
CA THR A 213 -6.14 22.88 -21.79
C THR A 213 -5.33 21.59 -21.68
N TYR A 214 -5.13 20.86 -22.80
CA TYR A 214 -4.27 19.69 -22.81
C TYR A 214 -2.79 20.06 -22.56
N LEU A 215 -2.28 21.14 -23.14
CA LEU A 215 -0.92 21.62 -22.85
C LEU A 215 -0.76 22.04 -21.39
N ALA A 216 -1.76 22.68 -20.81
CA ALA A 216 -1.79 22.97 -19.38
C ALA A 216 -1.74 21.69 -18.53
N LEU A 217 -2.52 20.67 -18.89
CA LEU A 217 -2.47 19.35 -18.27
C LEU A 217 -1.07 18.71 -18.36
N VAL A 218 -0.43 18.78 -19.54
CA VAL A 218 0.96 18.29 -19.71
C VAL A 218 1.91 19.04 -18.78
N GLY A 219 1.84 20.38 -18.76
CA GLY A 219 2.72 21.21 -17.93
C GLY A 219 2.55 20.94 -16.43
N THR A 220 1.32 20.91 -15.93
CA THR A 220 1.05 20.65 -14.50
C THR A 220 1.44 19.22 -14.09
N THR A 221 1.20 18.24 -14.98
CA THR A 221 1.62 16.85 -14.76
C THR A 221 3.15 16.75 -14.71
N ALA A 222 3.86 17.42 -15.63
CA ALA A 222 5.32 17.43 -15.67
C ALA A 222 5.92 18.04 -14.39
N ILE A 223 5.36 19.16 -13.91
CA ILE A 223 5.79 19.80 -12.65
C ILE A 223 5.55 18.86 -11.47
N GLY A 224 4.36 18.28 -11.36
CA GLY A 224 4.03 17.34 -10.29
C GLY A 224 4.91 16.09 -10.31
N ALA A 225 5.18 15.54 -11.48
CA ALA A 225 6.07 14.37 -11.65
C ALA A 225 7.52 14.71 -11.26
N TRP A 226 8.03 15.84 -11.72
CA TRP A 226 9.36 16.30 -11.33
C TRP A 226 9.49 16.47 -9.82
N ALA A 227 8.54 17.17 -9.18
CA ALA A 227 8.54 17.36 -7.74
C ALA A 227 8.47 16.03 -6.98
N SER A 228 7.59 15.11 -7.40
CA SER A 228 7.43 13.79 -6.81
C SER A 228 8.73 12.96 -6.90
N ILE A 229 9.42 12.98 -8.06
CA ILE A 229 10.69 12.29 -8.25
C ILE A 229 11.78 12.89 -7.37
N GLN A 230 11.92 14.22 -7.32
CA GLN A 230 12.93 14.88 -6.49
C GLN A 230 12.74 14.56 -5.00
N ILE A 231 11.49 14.63 -4.51
CA ILE A 231 11.19 14.30 -3.12
C ILE A 231 11.51 12.83 -2.82
N GLY A 232 11.08 11.89 -3.67
CA GLY A 232 11.39 10.47 -3.50
C GLY A 232 12.90 10.19 -3.47
N GLN A 233 13.70 10.87 -4.30
CA GLN A 233 15.16 10.77 -4.28
C GLN A 233 15.75 11.34 -2.99
N ASN A 234 15.27 12.49 -2.53
CA ASN A 234 15.73 13.11 -1.29
C ASN A 234 15.41 12.24 -0.06
N GLN A 235 14.25 11.57 -0.04
CA GLN A 235 13.86 10.67 1.05
C GLN A 235 14.79 9.45 1.15
N LEU A 236 15.34 8.97 0.03
CA LEU A 236 16.29 7.86 -0.03
C LEU A 236 17.75 8.30 0.12
N ALA A 237 18.05 9.59 0.08
CA ALA A 237 19.42 10.09 0.18
C ALA A 237 19.94 9.94 1.61
N SER A 238 21.14 9.37 1.78
CA SER A 238 21.80 9.29 3.09
C SER A 238 22.26 10.68 3.55
N PRO A 239 21.96 11.10 4.80
CA PRO A 239 22.33 12.42 5.29
C PRO A 239 23.83 12.62 5.48
N THR A 240 24.61 11.55 5.61
CA THR A 240 26.04 11.62 6.02
C THR A 240 27.04 11.42 4.89
N GLY A 241 26.59 11.09 3.66
CA GLY A 241 27.53 10.78 2.56
C GLY A 241 28.48 9.61 2.85
N THR A 242 28.38 9.00 4.02
CA THR A 242 29.10 7.78 4.38
C THR A 242 28.44 6.61 3.68
N ALA A 243 29.24 5.77 3.04
CA ALA A 243 28.84 4.66 2.18
C ALA A 243 28.17 3.48 2.94
N GLU A 244 27.47 3.74 4.03
CA GLU A 244 26.66 2.74 4.70
C GLU A 244 25.33 2.61 3.93
N ILE A 245 25.32 1.64 3.03
CA ILE A 245 24.20 1.16 2.22
C ILE A 245 23.58 2.30 1.38
N ASP A 246 23.90 2.33 0.10
CA ASP A 246 23.12 3.08 -0.88
C ASP A 246 21.64 2.64 -0.73
N THR A 247 20.85 3.48 -0.04
CA THR A 247 19.45 3.18 0.30
C THR A 247 18.62 2.96 -0.97
N GLN A 248 19.01 3.58 -2.09
CA GLN A 248 18.41 3.35 -3.39
C GLN A 248 18.73 1.93 -3.89
N GLN A 249 19.98 1.49 -3.78
CA GLN A 249 20.38 0.13 -4.15
C GLN A 249 19.75 -0.90 -3.22
N GLY A 250 19.68 -0.63 -1.91
CA GLY A 250 19.00 -1.47 -0.94
C GLY A 250 17.51 -1.69 -1.26
N MET A 251 16.82 -0.64 -1.74
CA MET A 251 15.42 -0.77 -2.21
C MET A 251 15.31 -1.60 -3.49
N VAL A 252 16.25 -1.45 -4.43
CA VAL A 252 16.29 -2.29 -5.65
C VAL A 252 16.55 -3.75 -5.28
N ASP A 253 17.48 -4.02 -4.37
CA ASP A 253 17.81 -5.38 -3.92
C ASP A 253 16.64 -6.02 -3.16
N TYR A 254 15.98 -5.27 -2.27
CA TYR A 254 14.78 -5.74 -1.55
C TYR A 254 13.65 -6.13 -2.50
N TRP A 255 13.44 -5.36 -3.58
CA TRP A 255 12.42 -5.60 -4.59
C TRP A 255 12.95 -6.31 -5.84
N SER A 256 14.14 -6.94 -5.77
CA SER A 256 14.83 -7.54 -6.93
C SER A 256 13.97 -8.49 -7.75
N HIS A 257 13.08 -9.27 -7.10
CA HIS A 257 12.15 -10.18 -7.77
C HIS A 257 11.05 -9.46 -8.59
N GLY A 258 10.87 -8.16 -8.41
CA GLY A 258 9.98 -7.31 -9.23
C GLY A 258 10.64 -6.73 -10.48
N PHE A 259 11.90 -7.02 -10.72
CA PHE A 259 12.61 -6.59 -11.92
C PHE A 259 12.93 -7.78 -12.82
N PRO A 260 13.07 -7.58 -14.13
CA PRO A 260 13.36 -8.66 -15.05
C PRO A 260 14.72 -9.29 -14.71
N PRO A 261 14.83 -10.62 -14.71
CA PRO A 261 16.08 -11.30 -14.45
C PRO A 261 17.12 -10.99 -15.54
N ALA A 262 18.40 -11.05 -15.20
CA ALA A 262 19.48 -10.84 -16.15
C ALA A 262 19.49 -11.86 -17.30
N ASP A 263 19.01 -13.09 -17.06
CA ASP A 263 18.85 -14.13 -18.07
C ASP A 263 17.55 -13.94 -18.85
N PRO A 264 17.58 -13.60 -20.17
CA PRO A 264 16.37 -13.41 -20.98
C PRO A 264 15.45 -14.64 -21.06
N LEU A 265 16.00 -15.86 -20.91
CA LEU A 265 15.19 -17.08 -20.93
C LEU A 265 14.24 -17.18 -19.74
N ARG A 266 14.52 -16.45 -18.66
CA ARG A 266 13.68 -16.37 -17.47
C ARG A 266 12.63 -15.26 -17.51
N TRP A 267 12.62 -14.41 -18.54
CA TRP A 267 11.67 -13.30 -18.65
C TRP A 267 10.22 -13.77 -18.73
N ILE A 268 9.94 -14.79 -19.55
CA ILE A 268 8.56 -15.29 -19.70
C ILE A 268 8.03 -15.86 -18.38
N PRO A 269 8.71 -16.82 -17.72
CA PRO A 269 8.24 -17.34 -16.44
C PRO A 269 8.16 -16.26 -15.35
N TRP A 270 9.10 -15.32 -15.29
CA TRP A 270 9.04 -14.18 -14.38
C TRP A 270 7.80 -13.31 -14.64
N PHE A 271 7.56 -12.90 -15.88
CA PHE A 271 6.42 -12.07 -16.26
C PHE A 271 5.07 -12.76 -15.95
N LEU A 272 4.95 -14.05 -16.30
CA LEU A 272 3.75 -14.82 -15.98
C LEU A 272 3.57 -14.97 -14.47
N GLY A 273 4.63 -15.22 -13.72
CA GLY A 273 4.60 -15.28 -12.27
C GLY A 273 4.17 -13.94 -11.64
N ALA A 274 4.70 -12.82 -12.12
CA ALA A 274 4.30 -11.48 -11.69
C ALA A 274 2.80 -11.21 -11.95
N LEU A 275 2.30 -11.55 -13.14
CA LEU A 275 0.90 -11.38 -13.50
C LEU A 275 -0.01 -12.27 -12.65
N THR A 276 0.25 -13.59 -12.61
CA THR A 276 -0.65 -14.57 -11.96
C THR A 276 -0.52 -14.60 -10.46
N GLY A 277 0.63 -14.17 -9.91
CA GLY A 277 0.87 -14.19 -8.47
C GLY A 277 0.51 -12.87 -7.76
N GLN A 278 0.77 -11.73 -8.38
CA GLN A 278 0.79 -10.45 -7.68
C GLN A 278 -0.13 -9.39 -8.32
N ILE A 279 -0.01 -9.11 -9.62
CA ILE A 279 -0.73 -8.01 -10.26
C ILE A 279 -2.22 -8.30 -10.37
N MET A 280 -2.59 -9.53 -10.74
CA MET A 280 -3.98 -9.96 -10.94
C MET A 280 -4.58 -10.66 -9.72
N ALA A 281 -4.12 -10.34 -8.52
CA ALA A 281 -4.49 -10.98 -7.25
C ALA A 281 -5.90 -10.59 -6.75
N TYR A 282 -6.91 -10.76 -7.57
CA TYR A 282 -8.30 -10.39 -7.28
C TYR A 282 -9.26 -11.56 -7.56
N PRO A 283 -10.18 -11.93 -6.64
CA PRO A 283 -10.32 -11.41 -5.27
C PRO A 283 -9.25 -11.92 -4.31
N VAL A 284 -8.61 -13.04 -4.68
CA VAL A 284 -7.51 -13.65 -3.91
C VAL A 284 -6.28 -13.77 -4.79
N GLY A 285 -5.12 -13.60 -4.21
CA GLY A 285 -3.84 -13.75 -4.88
C GLY A 285 -2.93 -14.62 -4.05
N ALA A 286 -2.08 -15.36 -4.74
CA ALA A 286 -1.03 -16.14 -4.11
C ALA A 286 0.16 -16.22 -5.05
N ALA A 287 1.35 -16.30 -4.50
CA ALA A 287 2.48 -16.85 -5.21
C ALA A 287 2.05 -18.21 -5.84
N ASN A 288 2.68 -18.62 -6.91
CA ASN A 288 2.38 -19.91 -7.57
C ASN A 288 1.06 -19.96 -8.38
N GLY A 289 0.65 -18.87 -8.96
CA GLY A 289 -0.41 -18.85 -9.96
C GLY A 289 -1.84 -18.84 -9.42
N GLY A 290 -2.05 -18.52 -8.14
CA GLY A 290 -3.37 -18.47 -7.52
C GLY A 290 -4.35 -17.47 -8.17
N SER A 291 -3.86 -16.54 -9.00
CA SER A 291 -4.67 -15.56 -9.73
C SER A 291 -4.82 -15.86 -11.23
N THR A 292 -4.45 -17.05 -11.67
CA THR A 292 -4.50 -17.43 -13.11
C THR A 292 -5.90 -17.25 -13.71
N LEU A 293 -6.95 -17.61 -12.96
CA LEU A 293 -8.33 -17.43 -13.43
C LEU A 293 -8.64 -15.93 -13.69
N THR A 294 -8.18 -15.04 -12.83
CA THR A 294 -8.37 -13.60 -13.02
C THR A 294 -7.64 -13.09 -14.25
N VAL A 295 -6.42 -13.58 -14.50
CA VAL A 295 -5.67 -13.29 -15.75
C VAL A 295 -6.47 -13.71 -16.97
N LEU A 296 -6.98 -14.96 -17.00
CA LEU A 296 -7.77 -15.47 -18.11
C LEU A 296 -9.06 -14.67 -18.33
N MET A 297 -9.74 -14.29 -17.24
CA MET A 297 -10.93 -13.45 -17.32
C MET A 297 -10.59 -12.03 -17.80
N ALA A 298 -9.49 -11.44 -17.35
CA ALA A 298 -9.03 -10.14 -17.82
C ALA A 298 -8.69 -10.16 -19.33
N ILE A 299 -8.01 -11.20 -19.82
CA ILE A 299 -7.73 -11.39 -21.25
C ILE A 299 -9.04 -11.50 -22.04
N LEU A 300 -10.00 -12.31 -21.58
CA LEU A 300 -11.30 -12.42 -22.22
C LEU A 300 -12.04 -11.08 -22.20
N GLY A 301 -11.94 -10.32 -21.12
CA GLY A 301 -12.47 -8.96 -21.02
C GLY A 301 -11.85 -8.01 -22.05
N VAL A 302 -10.52 -8.05 -22.24
CA VAL A 302 -9.82 -7.28 -23.29
C VAL A 302 -10.37 -7.66 -24.67
N VAL A 303 -10.45 -8.97 -24.99
CA VAL A 303 -10.98 -9.45 -26.28
C VAL A 303 -12.42 -9.00 -26.48
N THR A 304 -13.25 -9.07 -25.46
CA THR A 304 -14.65 -8.62 -25.51
C THR A 304 -14.72 -7.11 -25.74
N TRP A 305 -13.91 -6.33 -25.01
CA TRP A 305 -13.84 -4.87 -25.16
C TRP A 305 -13.35 -4.45 -26.55
N MET A 306 -12.33 -5.12 -27.10
CA MET A 306 -11.81 -4.85 -28.45
C MET A 306 -12.88 -4.99 -29.55
N ARG A 307 -13.87 -5.85 -29.33
CA ARG A 307 -14.96 -6.12 -30.29
C ARG A 307 -16.11 -5.13 -30.20
N SER A 308 -16.37 -4.57 -29.02
CA SER A 308 -17.60 -3.82 -28.74
C SER A 308 -17.40 -2.47 -28.06
N GLY A 309 -16.20 -2.20 -27.50
CA GLY A 309 -15.93 -1.01 -26.72
C GLY A 309 -15.05 0.04 -27.40
N SER A 310 -14.88 1.17 -26.74
CA SER A 310 -13.97 2.23 -27.16
C SER A 310 -12.51 1.79 -27.00
N LYS A 311 -11.73 1.82 -28.09
CA LYS A 311 -10.30 1.51 -28.08
C LYS A 311 -9.50 2.47 -27.18
N SER A 312 -9.89 3.74 -27.12
CA SER A 312 -9.24 4.75 -26.29
C SER A 312 -9.45 4.46 -24.80
N VAL A 313 -10.64 4.03 -24.40
CA VAL A 313 -10.90 3.64 -23.00
C VAL A 313 -10.15 2.36 -22.66
N LEU A 314 -10.10 1.38 -23.56
CA LEU A 314 -9.29 0.17 -23.35
C LEU A 314 -7.80 0.53 -23.19
N ALA A 315 -7.28 1.42 -24.03
CA ALA A 315 -5.91 1.91 -23.91
C ALA A 315 -5.67 2.61 -22.57
N LEU A 316 -6.62 3.43 -22.09
CA LEU A 316 -6.55 4.08 -20.79
C LEU A 316 -6.44 3.07 -19.64
N LEU A 317 -7.13 1.93 -19.75
CA LEU A 317 -7.08 0.86 -18.73
C LEU A 317 -5.81 0.00 -18.80
N LEU A 318 -5.22 -0.20 -19.99
CA LEU A 318 -4.08 -1.10 -20.20
C LEU A 318 -2.73 -0.39 -20.13
N LEU A 319 -2.63 0.86 -20.56
CA LEU A 319 -1.35 1.59 -20.59
C LEU A 319 -0.69 1.73 -19.22
N PRO A 320 -1.40 1.89 -18.07
CA PRO A 320 -0.74 1.91 -16.76
C PRO A 320 0.08 0.64 -16.48
N LEU A 321 -0.44 -0.53 -16.89
CA LEU A 321 0.28 -1.81 -16.77
C LEU A 321 1.53 -1.83 -17.68
N VAL A 322 1.40 -1.34 -18.92
CA VAL A 322 2.52 -1.26 -19.86
C VAL A 322 3.60 -0.30 -19.36
N LEU A 323 3.21 0.90 -18.88
CA LEU A 323 4.16 1.88 -18.35
C LEU A 323 4.86 1.38 -17.09
N ASN A 324 4.14 0.67 -16.20
CA ASN A 324 4.76 0.02 -15.05
C ASN A 324 5.78 -1.04 -15.47
N PHE A 325 5.45 -1.87 -16.47
CA PHE A 325 6.40 -2.84 -17.03
C PHE A 325 7.64 -2.14 -17.60
N MET A 326 7.47 -1.07 -18.36
CA MET A 326 8.59 -0.26 -18.91
C MET A 326 9.45 0.33 -17.79
N ALA A 327 8.86 0.80 -16.70
CA ALA A 327 9.59 1.29 -15.53
C ALA A 327 10.41 0.18 -14.85
N ALA A 328 9.90 -1.05 -14.83
CA ALA A 328 10.63 -2.20 -14.30
C ALA A 328 11.84 -2.59 -15.18
N LEU A 329 11.71 -2.48 -16.51
CA LEU A 329 12.82 -2.72 -17.43
C LEU A 329 14.02 -1.78 -17.16
N VAL A 330 13.76 -0.57 -16.69
CA VAL A 330 14.80 0.42 -16.33
C VAL A 330 15.05 0.52 -14.83
N HIS A 331 14.62 -0.48 -14.05
CA HIS A 331 14.82 -0.62 -12.59
C HIS A 331 14.36 0.62 -11.78
N ARG A 332 13.26 1.27 -12.21
CA ARG A 332 12.71 2.46 -11.52
C ARG A 332 11.49 2.16 -10.65
N TYR A 333 10.69 1.16 -11.01
CA TYR A 333 9.55 0.74 -10.22
C TYR A 333 9.29 -0.77 -10.44
N PRO A 334 9.14 -1.57 -9.38
CA PRO A 334 9.02 -3.02 -9.52
C PRO A 334 7.68 -3.42 -10.16
N PHE A 335 7.71 -4.48 -10.98
CA PHE A 335 6.55 -5.06 -11.64
C PHE A 335 6.14 -6.35 -10.95
N GLY A 336 5.02 -6.34 -10.25
CA GLY A 336 4.47 -7.53 -9.61
C GLY A 336 5.32 -8.14 -8.50
N ALA A 337 6.19 -7.35 -7.85
CA ALA A 337 6.94 -7.79 -6.68
C ALA A 337 6.01 -8.07 -5.49
N SER A 338 4.94 -7.28 -5.35
CA SER A 338 3.93 -7.46 -4.32
C SER A 338 2.59 -6.88 -4.79
N CYS A 339 1.48 -7.54 -4.41
CA CYS A 339 0.12 -7.04 -4.68
C CYS A 339 -0.09 -5.63 -4.11
N ARG A 340 0.58 -5.26 -3.03
CA ARG A 340 0.47 -3.94 -2.40
C ARG A 340 0.97 -2.81 -3.31
N LEU A 341 2.03 -3.05 -4.09
CA LEU A 341 2.60 -2.07 -5.01
C LEU A 341 1.77 -1.90 -6.31
N ALA A 342 0.85 -2.83 -6.58
CA ALA A 342 0.02 -2.85 -7.79
C ALA A 342 -1.43 -2.37 -7.54
N GLN A 343 -1.73 -1.74 -6.38
CA GLN A 343 -3.09 -1.32 -6.04
C GLN A 343 -3.67 -0.30 -7.04
N PHE A 344 -2.85 0.55 -7.63
CA PHE A 344 -3.28 1.50 -8.67
C PHE A 344 -3.79 0.82 -9.96
N LEU A 345 -3.43 -0.45 -10.20
CA LEU A 345 -3.92 -1.27 -11.32
C LEU A 345 -5.24 -1.99 -11.02
N ALA A 346 -5.66 -2.06 -9.75
CA ALA A 346 -6.86 -2.77 -9.34
C ALA A 346 -8.12 -2.39 -10.11
N PRO A 347 -8.40 -1.09 -10.39
CA PRO A 347 -9.55 -0.70 -11.18
C PRO A 347 -9.56 -1.35 -12.56
N SER A 348 -8.44 -1.27 -13.29
CA SER A 348 -8.31 -1.85 -14.64
C SER A 348 -8.48 -3.37 -14.63
N VAL A 349 -7.83 -4.04 -13.68
CA VAL A 349 -7.90 -5.51 -13.54
C VAL A 349 -9.32 -5.96 -13.23
N CYS A 350 -9.98 -5.36 -12.24
CA CYS A 350 -11.33 -5.76 -11.83
C CYS A 350 -12.37 -5.46 -12.91
N LEU A 351 -12.25 -4.33 -13.63
CA LEU A 351 -13.14 -4.00 -14.74
C LEU A 351 -13.01 -5.00 -15.88
N LEU A 352 -11.80 -5.30 -16.33
CA LEU A 352 -11.56 -6.24 -17.42
C LEU A 352 -11.94 -7.67 -17.02
N ALA A 353 -11.59 -8.12 -15.82
CA ALA A 353 -11.96 -9.45 -15.33
C ALA A 353 -13.48 -9.58 -15.14
N GLY A 354 -14.15 -8.55 -14.62
CA GLY A 354 -15.61 -8.53 -14.50
C GLY A 354 -16.33 -8.63 -15.85
N LEU A 355 -15.82 -7.94 -16.87
CA LEU A 355 -16.34 -8.05 -18.24
C LEU A 355 -16.07 -9.44 -18.84
N GLY A 356 -14.92 -10.03 -18.59
CA GLY A 356 -14.62 -11.39 -19.03
C GLY A 356 -15.50 -12.45 -18.36
N LEU A 357 -15.77 -12.30 -17.06
CA LEU A 357 -16.73 -13.13 -16.35
C LEU A 357 -18.13 -13.01 -16.98
N ASP A 358 -18.58 -11.80 -17.25
CA ASP A 358 -19.86 -11.56 -17.90
C ASP A 358 -19.95 -12.22 -19.28
N ALA A 359 -18.88 -12.14 -20.09
CA ALA A 359 -18.81 -12.76 -21.39
C ALA A 359 -18.88 -14.31 -21.33
N CYS A 360 -18.29 -14.93 -20.31
CA CYS A 360 -18.44 -16.36 -20.03
C CYS A 360 -19.89 -16.70 -19.64
N LEU A 361 -20.47 -15.92 -18.74
CA LEU A 361 -21.77 -16.18 -18.16
C LEU A 361 -22.94 -15.82 -19.10
N SER A 362 -22.72 -14.97 -20.09
CA SER A 362 -23.77 -14.53 -21.02
C SER A 362 -24.30 -15.64 -21.93
N ARG A 363 -23.49 -16.70 -22.12
CA ARG A 363 -23.84 -17.86 -22.95
C ARG A 363 -24.53 -18.98 -22.17
N THR A 364 -24.74 -18.82 -20.88
CA THR A 364 -25.28 -19.82 -19.98
C THR A 364 -26.59 -19.35 -19.36
N SER A 365 -27.27 -20.23 -18.64
CA SER A 365 -28.44 -19.89 -17.83
C SER A 365 -28.05 -18.88 -16.72
N ARG A 366 -29.04 -18.33 -16.00
CA ARG A 366 -28.79 -17.41 -14.88
C ARG A 366 -28.04 -18.04 -13.69
N TRP A 367 -28.11 -19.36 -13.54
CA TRP A 367 -27.58 -20.08 -12.39
C TRP A 367 -26.07 -19.95 -12.18
N PRO A 368 -25.19 -20.04 -13.22
CA PRO A 368 -23.77 -19.81 -13.04
C PRO A 368 -23.41 -18.42 -12.51
N ALA A 369 -24.15 -17.38 -12.94
CA ALA A 369 -23.93 -16.03 -12.41
C ALA A 369 -24.31 -15.91 -10.93
N VAL A 370 -25.39 -16.57 -10.52
CA VAL A 370 -25.77 -16.67 -9.10
C VAL A 370 -24.70 -17.42 -8.31
N LEU A 371 -24.22 -18.56 -8.82
CA LEU A 371 -23.18 -19.35 -8.17
C LEU A 371 -21.89 -18.54 -8.00
N VAL A 372 -21.42 -17.85 -9.03
CA VAL A 372 -20.24 -16.97 -8.93
C VAL A 372 -20.46 -15.87 -7.88
N SER A 373 -21.64 -15.25 -7.85
CA SER A 373 -21.94 -14.24 -6.82
C SER A 373 -21.91 -14.83 -5.41
N LEU A 374 -22.44 -16.04 -5.21
CA LEU A 374 -22.42 -16.74 -3.92
C LEU A 374 -20.98 -17.11 -3.51
N VAL A 375 -20.16 -17.56 -4.44
CA VAL A 375 -18.73 -17.85 -4.18
C VAL A 375 -18.00 -16.57 -3.77
N LEU A 376 -18.20 -15.46 -4.47
CA LEU A 376 -17.59 -14.17 -4.11
C LEU A 376 -18.06 -13.66 -2.74
N LEU A 377 -19.34 -13.83 -2.42
CA LEU A 377 -19.87 -13.51 -1.08
C LEU A 377 -19.25 -14.42 0.00
N ALA A 378 -19.06 -15.70 -0.30
CA ALA A 378 -18.41 -16.63 0.62
C ALA A 378 -16.93 -16.25 0.84
N VAL A 379 -16.21 -15.78 -0.20
CA VAL A 379 -14.84 -15.25 -0.06
C VAL A 379 -14.82 -14.03 0.85
N GLY A 380 -15.74 -13.07 0.64
CA GLY A 380 -15.84 -11.87 1.47
C GLY A 380 -16.23 -12.18 2.91
N GLY A 381 -17.28 -13.00 3.09
CA GLY A 381 -17.75 -13.42 4.42
C GLY A 381 -16.72 -14.27 5.16
N GLY A 382 -16.04 -15.18 4.47
CA GLY A 382 -14.96 -16.00 5.03
C GLY A 382 -13.74 -15.17 5.43
N GLY A 383 -13.41 -14.15 4.65
CA GLY A 383 -12.35 -13.20 5.00
C GLY A 383 -12.69 -12.39 6.25
N LEU A 384 -13.89 -11.85 6.34
CA LEU A 384 -14.38 -11.12 7.51
C LEU A 384 -14.43 -12.03 8.76
N ALA A 385 -14.98 -13.24 8.61
CA ALA A 385 -15.04 -14.22 9.70
C ALA A 385 -13.63 -14.61 10.19
N ARG A 386 -12.68 -14.79 9.26
CA ARG A 386 -11.29 -15.08 9.61
C ARG A 386 -10.67 -13.92 10.39
N ASP A 387 -10.85 -12.68 9.94
CA ASP A 387 -10.31 -11.51 10.63
C ASP A 387 -10.96 -11.32 12.02
N TRP A 388 -12.25 -11.71 12.16
CA TRP A 388 -12.94 -11.74 13.45
C TRP A 388 -12.40 -12.83 14.39
N MET A 389 -12.23 -14.07 13.89
CA MET A 389 -11.78 -15.20 14.72
C MET A 389 -10.30 -15.12 15.08
N TRP A 390 -9.48 -14.53 14.22
CA TRP A 390 -8.04 -14.39 14.42
C TRP A 390 -7.58 -12.94 14.21
N PRO A 391 -7.99 -12.02 15.10
CA PRO A 391 -7.62 -10.60 14.98
C PRO A 391 -6.11 -10.36 15.16
N TYR A 392 -5.40 -11.30 15.79
CA TYR A 392 -3.97 -11.21 16.04
C TYR A 392 -3.26 -12.41 15.43
N ARG A 393 -2.71 -12.22 14.22
CA ARG A 393 -2.04 -13.31 13.49
C ARG A 393 -0.63 -13.58 13.95
N ASP A 394 0.02 -12.59 14.56
CA ASP A 394 1.39 -12.70 15.03
C ASP A 394 1.41 -12.78 16.57
N PRO A 395 1.91 -13.90 17.13
CA PRO A 395 2.01 -14.08 18.58
C PRO A 395 2.82 -12.99 19.28
N VAL A 396 3.82 -12.40 18.59
CA VAL A 396 4.63 -11.31 19.15
C VAL A 396 3.78 -10.08 19.47
N PHE A 397 2.83 -9.74 18.59
CA PHE A 397 1.95 -8.59 18.83
C PHE A 397 0.96 -8.82 19.96
N VAL A 398 0.48 -10.05 20.14
CA VAL A 398 -0.35 -10.43 21.30
C VAL A 398 0.45 -10.25 22.58
N TRP A 399 1.68 -10.76 22.59
CA TRP A 399 2.60 -10.62 23.71
C TRP A 399 2.90 -9.14 24.02
N MET A 400 3.18 -8.33 23.01
CA MET A 400 3.45 -6.90 23.18
C MET A 400 2.26 -6.15 23.80
N ARG A 401 1.03 -6.51 23.45
CA ARG A 401 -0.16 -5.87 24.01
C ARG A 401 -0.40 -6.21 25.48
N GLY A 402 -0.06 -7.42 25.92
CA GLY A 402 -0.37 -7.92 27.24
C GLY A 402 0.77 -7.88 28.25
N THR A 403 2.00 -8.04 27.80
CA THR A 403 3.16 -8.31 28.67
C THR A 403 4.21 -7.21 28.73
N MET A 404 4.31 -6.35 27.69
CA MET A 404 5.28 -5.26 27.70
C MET A 404 4.92 -4.10 28.66
N ASP A 405 3.71 -4.08 29.19
CA ASP A 405 3.31 -3.06 30.17
C ASP A 405 4.18 -3.08 31.42
N ASP A 406 4.62 -4.27 31.84
CA ASP A 406 5.55 -4.41 32.98
C ASP A 406 6.92 -3.79 32.68
N ALA A 407 7.43 -3.96 31.46
CA ALA A 407 8.69 -3.35 31.00
C ALA A 407 8.59 -1.82 30.96
N VAL A 408 7.50 -1.30 30.38
CA VAL A 408 7.22 0.13 30.31
C VAL A 408 7.07 0.73 31.72
N GLN A 409 6.35 0.05 32.60
CA GLN A 409 6.19 0.48 33.99
C GLN A 409 7.52 0.46 34.75
N ALA A 410 8.37 -0.56 34.54
CA ALA A 410 9.68 -0.64 35.16
C ALA A 410 10.62 0.49 34.69
N ALA A 411 10.55 0.89 33.43
CA ALA A 411 11.34 1.99 32.87
C ALA A 411 10.91 3.36 33.45
N GLY A 412 9.62 3.55 33.66
CA GLY A 412 9.09 4.83 34.16
C GLY A 412 9.51 6.02 33.30
N ASN A 413 10.26 6.96 33.88
CA ASN A 413 10.79 8.15 33.20
C ASN A 413 12.24 7.96 32.71
N ASP A 414 12.87 6.83 33.01
CA ASP A 414 14.24 6.58 32.65
C ASP A 414 14.40 6.45 31.13
N SER A 415 15.60 6.64 30.63
CA SER A 415 15.91 6.40 29.22
C SER A 415 15.94 4.90 28.94
N VAL A 416 15.46 4.52 27.74
CA VAL A 416 15.45 3.14 27.28
C VAL A 416 16.23 3.04 25.97
N VAL A 417 17.16 2.11 25.89
CA VAL A 417 17.83 1.72 24.64
C VAL A 417 17.27 0.40 24.18
N VAL A 418 16.75 0.36 22.96
CA VAL A 418 16.21 -0.85 22.35
C VAL A 418 17.23 -1.39 21.35
N ASN A 419 17.47 -2.69 21.41
CA ASN A 419 18.31 -3.40 20.46
C ASN A 419 17.74 -4.77 20.11
N HIS A 420 17.63 -5.07 18.83
CA HIS A 420 17.13 -6.35 18.35
C HIS A 420 17.80 -6.74 17.03
N ARG A 421 17.99 -8.04 16.79
CA ARG A 421 18.61 -8.58 15.54
C ARG A 421 17.90 -8.20 14.24
N ARG A 422 16.61 -7.89 14.33
CA ARG A 422 15.78 -7.47 13.18
C ARG A 422 15.33 -6.05 13.43
N GLU A 423 15.74 -5.14 12.59
CA GLU A 423 15.35 -3.74 12.65
C GLU A 423 13.82 -3.55 12.77
N SER A 424 13.03 -4.35 12.03
CA SER A 424 11.58 -4.31 12.11
C SER A 424 11.04 -4.60 13.51
N MET A 425 11.68 -5.51 14.25
CA MET A 425 11.29 -5.84 15.64
C MET A 425 11.79 -4.79 16.62
N GLU A 426 12.96 -4.26 16.41
CA GLU A 426 13.49 -3.12 17.16
C GLU A 426 12.54 -1.93 17.09
N CYS A 427 12.08 -1.58 15.89
CA CYS A 427 11.07 -0.56 15.67
C CYS A 427 9.77 -0.84 16.42
N VAL A 428 9.29 -2.10 16.40
CA VAL A 428 8.06 -2.51 17.09
C VAL A 428 8.19 -2.34 18.60
N PHE A 429 9.33 -2.72 19.18
CA PHE A 429 9.57 -2.54 20.61
C PHE A 429 9.69 -1.06 20.98
N ALA A 430 10.46 -0.29 20.24
CA ALA A 430 10.62 1.13 20.51
C ALA A 430 9.33 1.93 20.38
N TRP A 431 8.46 1.58 19.42
CA TRP A 431 7.13 2.17 19.30
C TRP A 431 6.33 2.09 20.60
N ARG A 432 6.51 1.01 21.35
CA ARG A 432 5.82 0.84 22.63
C ARG A 432 6.22 1.90 23.66
N TRP A 433 7.49 2.31 23.66
CA TRP A 433 7.99 3.34 24.58
C TRP A 433 7.73 4.78 24.10
N LEU A 434 7.43 5.00 22.83
CA LEU A 434 7.07 6.36 22.37
C LEU A 434 5.85 6.96 23.08
N HIS A 435 5.00 6.12 23.68
CA HIS A 435 3.83 6.54 24.44
C HIS A 435 4.05 6.48 25.95
N ALA A 436 5.23 6.06 26.36
CA ALA A 436 5.67 6.09 27.74
C ALA A 436 6.45 7.39 28.00
N PRO A 437 6.56 7.84 29.25
CA PRO A 437 7.40 8.99 29.55
C PRO A 437 8.90 8.75 29.33
N ALA A 438 9.30 7.49 29.13
CA ALA A 438 10.68 7.10 28.83
C ALA A 438 11.17 7.65 27.47
N LYS A 439 12.41 8.11 27.42
CA LYS A 439 13.09 8.48 26.16
C LYS A 439 13.76 7.26 25.55
N VAL A 440 13.59 7.08 24.24
CA VAL A 440 14.06 5.89 23.52
C VAL A 440 15.27 6.18 22.65
N GLY A 441 16.30 5.39 22.80
CA GLY A 441 17.47 5.35 21.92
C GLY A 441 17.54 4.05 21.11
N TRP A 442 18.27 4.07 20.00
CA TRP A 442 18.31 3.00 18.99
C TRP A 442 19.73 2.47 18.79
N ASN A 443 19.85 1.23 18.34
CA ASN A 443 21.13 0.62 17.96
C ASN A 443 22.21 0.80 19.06
N GLY A 444 21.84 0.67 20.31
CA GLY A 444 22.75 0.86 21.44
C GLY A 444 23.14 2.32 21.74
N SER A 445 22.61 3.29 21.00
CA SER A 445 22.86 4.70 21.25
C SER A 445 21.88 5.27 22.26
N LEU A 446 22.35 6.17 23.12
CA LEU A 446 21.49 6.92 24.05
C LEU A 446 20.57 7.88 23.27
N PRO A 447 19.37 8.17 23.79
CA PRO A 447 18.48 9.16 23.20
C PRO A 447 19.18 10.51 22.99
N GLN A 448 18.95 11.14 21.84
CA GLN A 448 19.56 12.45 21.53
C GLN A 448 18.99 13.53 22.46
N GLY A 449 19.84 14.45 22.89
CA GLY A 449 19.43 15.70 23.55
C GLY A 449 19.73 15.85 25.04
N GLU A 450 20.17 14.82 25.76
CA GLU A 450 20.59 14.93 27.16
C GLU A 450 21.90 14.21 27.39
N ARG A 451 22.93 14.97 27.84
CA ARG A 451 24.27 14.44 28.09
C ARG A 451 24.45 13.76 29.47
N SER A 452 23.43 13.73 30.29
CA SER A 452 23.51 13.17 31.65
C SER A 452 22.33 12.27 31.95
N HIS A 453 22.30 11.10 31.32
CA HIS A 453 21.47 10.01 31.82
C HIS A 453 22.29 9.23 32.86
N ASP A 454 21.93 9.35 34.11
CA ASP A 454 22.58 8.55 35.15
C ASP A 454 21.93 7.17 35.29
N ARG A 455 20.78 6.97 34.62
CA ARG A 455 20.03 5.72 34.59
C ARG A 455 19.54 5.42 33.20
N VAL A 456 19.84 4.23 32.69
CA VAL A 456 19.43 3.78 31.36
C VAL A 456 19.00 2.32 31.42
N TRP A 457 17.83 2.02 30.90
CA TRP A 457 17.39 0.65 30.68
C TRP A 457 17.82 0.19 29.28
N VAL A 458 18.44 -0.99 29.21
CA VAL A 458 18.77 -1.66 27.95
C VAL A 458 17.81 -2.81 27.75
N PHE A 459 16.95 -2.71 26.73
CA PHE A 459 16.01 -3.73 26.33
C PHE A 459 16.54 -4.46 25.10
N THR A 460 16.92 -5.71 25.25
CA THR A 460 17.60 -6.47 24.19
C THR A 460 17.16 -7.94 24.16
N GLN A 461 17.28 -8.59 23.03
CA GLN A 461 17.16 -10.03 22.93
C GLN A 461 18.43 -10.68 23.48
N GLU A 462 18.29 -11.70 24.33
CA GLU A 462 19.40 -12.46 24.88
C GLU A 462 20.35 -12.94 23.76
N GLY A 463 21.64 -12.71 23.93
CA GLY A 463 22.69 -13.06 22.98
C GLY A 463 22.59 -12.31 21.64
N CYS A 464 21.93 -11.15 21.58
CA CYS A 464 21.90 -10.30 20.40
C CYS A 464 23.19 -9.48 20.31
N PRO A 465 24.13 -9.79 19.41
CA PRO A 465 25.25 -8.91 19.12
C PRO A 465 24.77 -7.73 18.30
N MET A 466 25.29 -6.54 18.55
CA MET A 466 25.21 -5.44 17.60
C MET A 466 26.04 -5.80 16.36
N PRO A 467 25.57 -5.59 15.12
CA PRO A 467 26.42 -5.80 13.96
C PRO A 467 27.40 -4.62 13.78
N PRO A 468 28.66 -4.85 13.54
CA PRO A 468 29.47 -6.07 13.74
C PRO A 468 30.24 -6.04 15.08
N GLY A 469 29.58 -6.21 16.22
CA GLY A 469 30.28 -6.04 17.47
C GLY A 469 29.52 -6.44 18.74
N PRO A 470 29.85 -5.82 19.87
CA PRO A 470 29.36 -6.19 21.19
C PRO A 470 27.85 -5.97 21.33
N THR A 471 27.23 -6.58 22.33
CA THR A 471 25.85 -6.30 22.73
C THR A 471 25.65 -4.82 23.07
N ALA A 472 24.40 -4.29 23.01
CA ALA A 472 24.13 -2.91 23.39
C ALA A 472 24.65 -2.57 24.79
N LEU A 473 24.57 -3.53 25.70
CA LEU A 473 25.11 -3.43 27.05
C LEU A 473 26.65 -3.27 27.06
N GLU A 474 27.35 -4.13 26.33
CA GLU A 474 28.81 -4.06 26.22
C GLU A 474 29.25 -2.78 25.51
N PHE A 475 28.49 -2.35 24.50
CA PHE A 475 28.74 -1.09 23.80
C PHE A 475 28.63 0.11 24.73
N LEU A 476 27.56 0.23 25.52
CA LEU A 476 27.40 1.32 26.49
C LEU A 476 28.50 1.29 27.56
N LYS A 477 28.86 0.11 28.08
CA LYS A 477 29.97 -0.07 29.02
C LYS A 477 31.33 0.28 28.40
N SER A 478 31.52 0.05 27.11
CA SER A 478 32.75 0.44 26.40
C SER A 478 32.89 1.95 26.23
N GLN A 479 31.77 2.66 26.11
CA GLN A 479 31.72 4.12 25.99
C GLN A 479 32.00 4.81 27.34
N ASP A 480 31.47 4.25 28.42
CA ASP A 480 31.72 4.75 29.77
C ASP A 480 31.77 3.56 30.75
N PRO A 481 32.96 3.22 31.27
CA PRO A 481 33.12 2.07 32.18
C PRO A 481 32.49 2.26 33.55
N ARG A 482 31.98 3.46 33.90
CA ARG A 482 31.25 3.73 35.16
C ARG A 482 29.84 3.13 35.17
N TRP A 483 29.32 2.67 34.02
CA TRP A 483 28.03 1.98 33.97
C TRP A 483 28.07 0.67 34.74
N ARG A 484 27.15 0.50 35.68
CA ARG A 484 26.97 -0.72 36.47
C ARG A 484 25.55 -1.28 36.28
N GLU A 485 25.45 -2.58 36.22
CA GLU A 485 24.18 -3.29 36.23
C GLU A 485 23.61 -3.33 37.64
N THR A 486 22.43 -2.77 37.82
CA THR A 486 21.78 -2.68 39.15
C THR A 486 20.49 -3.46 39.24
N ARG A 487 19.81 -3.66 38.13
CA ARG A 487 18.55 -4.41 38.06
C ARG A 487 18.44 -5.19 36.77
N PHE A 488 17.83 -6.37 36.86
CA PHE A 488 17.65 -7.27 35.70
C PHE A 488 16.21 -7.80 35.69
N LEU A 489 15.56 -7.70 34.47
CA LEU A 489 14.23 -8.24 34.24
C LEU A 489 14.28 -9.13 32.99
N ASN A 490 13.64 -10.29 33.09
CA ASN A 490 13.52 -11.23 31.99
C ASN A 490 12.09 -11.30 31.48
N PHE A 491 11.94 -11.24 30.19
CA PHE A 491 10.69 -11.43 29.50
C PHE A 491 10.82 -12.54 28.46
N GLN A 492 9.72 -13.25 28.21
CA GLN A 492 9.66 -14.22 27.13
C GLN A 492 8.62 -13.77 26.11
N TYR A 493 9.01 -13.66 24.85
CA TYR A 493 8.04 -13.44 23.80
C TYR A 493 7.94 -14.64 22.85
N PRO A 494 6.74 -14.89 22.28
CA PRO A 494 6.53 -16.05 21.42
C PRO A 494 7.37 -15.93 20.15
N PRO A 495 7.98 -17.05 19.69
CA PRO A 495 8.74 -17.05 18.45
C PRO A 495 7.80 -16.88 17.23
N PRO A 496 8.33 -16.43 16.07
CA PRO A 496 7.56 -16.32 14.85
C PRO A 496 6.90 -17.63 14.38
N ASN A 497 7.46 -18.76 14.81
CA ASN A 497 6.88 -20.07 14.58
C ASN A 497 6.91 -20.92 15.86
N PRO A 498 5.86 -20.82 16.72
CA PRO A 498 5.81 -21.50 18.01
C PRO A 498 5.91 -23.03 17.94
N GLN A 499 5.55 -23.61 16.80
CA GLN A 499 5.61 -25.07 16.63
C GLN A 499 7.04 -25.59 16.37
N LYS A 500 7.94 -24.70 15.95
CA LYS A 500 9.30 -25.09 15.52
C LYS A 500 10.42 -24.48 16.38
N GLN A 501 10.11 -23.48 17.18
CA GLN A 501 11.10 -22.70 17.92
C GLN A 501 10.64 -22.47 19.36
N PRO A 502 11.54 -22.50 20.34
CA PRO A 502 11.22 -22.12 21.73
C PRO A 502 10.92 -20.63 21.84
N PRO A 503 10.30 -20.18 22.95
CA PRO A 503 10.16 -18.77 23.28
C PRO A 503 11.51 -18.05 23.23
N ILE A 504 11.49 -16.80 22.80
CA ILE A 504 12.69 -15.97 22.75
C ILE A 504 12.76 -15.18 24.06
N HIS A 505 13.90 -15.24 24.71
CA HIS A 505 14.16 -14.47 25.91
C HIS A 505 14.58 -13.05 25.54
N VAL A 506 13.96 -12.08 26.19
CA VAL A 506 14.27 -10.67 26.09
C VAL A 506 14.68 -10.18 27.47
N GLU A 507 15.80 -9.51 27.53
CA GLU A 507 16.37 -8.98 28.74
C GLU A 507 16.13 -7.48 28.83
N MET A 508 15.87 -6.99 30.02
CA MET A 508 15.85 -5.58 30.34
C MET A 508 16.76 -5.33 31.52
N VAL A 509 17.84 -4.63 31.31
CA VAL A 509 18.90 -4.39 32.30
C VAL A 509 18.95 -2.90 32.60
N LEU A 510 18.86 -2.54 33.87
CA LEU A 510 19.11 -1.18 34.33
C LEU A 510 20.61 -0.98 34.53
N LEU A 511 21.13 0.01 33.83
CA LEU A 511 22.46 0.55 34.03
C LEU A 511 22.36 1.85 34.80
N GLU A 512 23.13 1.97 35.84
CA GLU A 512 23.30 3.19 36.64
C GLU A 512 24.75 3.64 36.55
N ARG A 513 24.97 4.95 36.49
CA ARG A 513 26.30 5.54 36.45
C ARG A 513 26.64 6.16 37.77
N ASP A 514 27.79 5.74 38.33
CA ASP A 514 28.35 6.31 39.58
C ASP A 514 28.88 7.75 39.36
#